data_528637eeaa85aca42f3277b32997ce7b
#
_entry.id   528637eeaa85aca42f3277b32997ce7b
#
_cell.length_a   1.000
_cell.length_b   1.000
_cell.length_c   1.000
_cell.angle_alpha   90.00
_cell.angle_beta   90.00
_cell.angle_gamma   90.00
#
_symmetry.space_group_name_H-M   'P 1'
#
loop_
_entity.id
_entity.type
_entity.pdbx_description
1 polymer ?
#
loop_
_entity_poly.entity_id
_entity_poly.type
_entity_poly.pdbx_seq_one_letter_code
_entity_poly.pdbx_strand_id
1 'polypeptide(L)'
;SFELVEKVTPQEGKVLIPYEKYNLPANDLTLIIHEDHSDPIVNVRVAYHVGSARESVRNSGFAHFFEHMMFQGSKNVADEEHFKIISESGGTNNAYTSFDKTVYFQTAPSNMTETLLWLEADRMGTHLEGFTQKKFENQRDAVKNEKRQRNDNQPYGMVNEILFKSLFA
;
A
#
# COMPACT_ATOMS: atom_id res chain seq x y z
N SER A 1 -19.14 15.35 -1.09
CA SER A 1 -19.40 14.20 -2.00
C SER A 1 -18.28 14.10 -3.02
N PHE A 2 -18.07 12.93 -3.56
CA PHE A 2 -17.17 12.73 -4.69
C PHE A 2 -17.69 13.41 -5.96
N GLU A 3 -16.79 13.99 -6.74
CA GLU A 3 -17.08 14.63 -8.02
C GLU A 3 -16.45 13.80 -9.15
N LEU A 4 -17.25 13.46 -10.16
CA LEU A 4 -16.75 12.73 -11.35
C LEU A 4 -15.85 13.67 -12.17
N VAL A 5 -14.60 13.26 -12.36
CA VAL A 5 -13.58 14.02 -13.11
C VAL A 5 -13.40 13.48 -14.53
N GLU A 6 -13.46 12.15 -14.67
CA GLU A 6 -13.19 11.50 -15.94
C GLU A 6 -13.97 10.18 -16.04
N LYS A 7 -14.45 9.87 -17.24
CA LYS A 7 -15.07 8.58 -17.55
C LYS A 7 -14.53 8.07 -18.87
N VAL A 8 -13.87 6.91 -18.84
CA VAL A 8 -13.43 6.18 -20.03
C VAL A 8 -14.40 5.05 -20.31
N THR A 9 -14.96 5.02 -21.50
CA THR A 9 -15.90 3.98 -21.95
C THR A 9 -15.23 3.09 -23.00
N PRO A 10 -15.64 1.82 -23.13
CA PRO A 10 -15.19 0.94 -24.19
C PRO A 10 -15.42 1.56 -25.57
N GLN A 11 -14.46 1.41 -26.49
CA GLN A 11 -14.58 1.83 -27.87
C GLN A 11 -14.33 0.65 -28.79
N GLU A 12 -15.17 0.50 -29.80
CA GLU A 12 -15.02 -0.56 -30.81
C GLU A 12 -13.66 -0.47 -31.50
N GLY A 13 -12.95 -1.59 -31.59
CA GLY A 13 -11.63 -1.69 -32.21
C GLY A 13 -10.45 -1.13 -31.37
N LYS A 14 -10.68 -0.71 -30.13
CA LYS A 14 -9.62 -0.29 -29.20
C LYS A 14 -9.62 -1.14 -27.94
N VAL A 15 -8.42 -1.53 -27.50
CA VAL A 15 -8.22 -2.16 -26.18
C VAL A 15 -8.13 -1.03 -25.16
N LEU A 16 -9.25 -0.67 -24.54
CA LEU A 16 -9.32 0.31 -23.46
C LEU A 16 -9.90 -0.36 -22.23
N ILE A 17 -9.27 -0.10 -21.08
CA ILE A 17 -9.84 -0.46 -19.78
C ILE A 17 -10.82 0.65 -19.40
N PRO A 18 -12.14 0.36 -19.31
CA PRO A 18 -13.11 1.37 -18.89
C PRO A 18 -12.92 1.68 -17.39
N TYR A 19 -13.03 2.96 -17.03
CA TYR A 19 -13.00 3.38 -15.64
C TYR A 19 -13.73 4.69 -15.42
N GLU A 20 -14.08 4.94 -14.18
CA GLU A 20 -14.53 6.23 -13.68
C GLU A 20 -13.53 6.76 -12.66
N LYS A 21 -13.15 8.04 -12.80
CA LYS A 21 -12.26 8.74 -11.88
C LYS A 21 -13.03 9.84 -11.17
N TYR A 22 -12.95 9.81 -9.87
CA TYR A 22 -13.58 10.79 -8.99
C TYR A 22 -12.54 11.53 -8.15
N ASN A 23 -12.85 12.75 -7.76
CA ASN A 23 -12.12 13.48 -6.73
C ASN A 23 -13.03 13.78 -5.54
N LEU A 24 -12.46 13.73 -4.33
CA LEU A 24 -13.10 14.18 -3.10
C LEU A 24 -12.55 15.57 -2.72
N PRO A 25 -13.26 16.68 -2.97
CA PRO A 25 -12.73 18.04 -2.78
C PRO A 25 -12.29 18.35 -1.34
N ALA A 26 -12.80 17.60 -0.37
CA ALA A 26 -12.46 17.82 1.04
C ALA A 26 -10.99 17.54 1.40
N ASN A 27 -10.31 16.66 0.66
CA ASN A 27 -8.94 16.23 0.94
C ASN A 27 -8.16 15.80 -0.31
N ASP A 28 -8.67 16.11 -1.50
CA ASP A 28 -8.08 15.76 -2.81
C ASP A 28 -7.87 14.25 -3.03
N LEU A 29 -8.62 13.40 -2.31
CA LEU A 29 -8.57 11.96 -2.54
C LEU A 29 -9.09 11.63 -3.95
N THR A 30 -8.25 11.00 -4.75
CA THR A 30 -8.64 10.46 -6.06
C THR A 30 -9.12 9.03 -5.89
N LEU A 31 -10.32 8.74 -6.39
CA LEU A 31 -10.90 7.40 -6.48
C LEU A 31 -11.04 6.99 -7.94
N ILE A 32 -10.50 5.81 -8.29
CA ILE A 32 -10.66 5.22 -9.62
C ILE A 32 -11.43 3.92 -9.45
N ILE A 33 -12.51 3.78 -10.19
CA ILE A 33 -13.36 2.59 -10.21
C ILE A 33 -13.32 1.98 -11.61
N HIS A 34 -12.94 0.71 -11.67
CA HIS A 34 -13.07 -0.14 -12.85
C HIS A 34 -13.98 -1.30 -12.51
N GLU A 35 -15.05 -1.48 -13.27
CA GLU A 35 -15.99 -2.58 -13.13
C GLU A 35 -15.68 -3.67 -14.16
N ASP A 36 -15.41 -4.88 -13.65
CA ASP A 36 -15.28 -6.11 -14.42
C ASP A 36 -16.00 -7.22 -13.67
N HIS A 37 -17.00 -7.79 -14.28
CA HIS A 37 -17.84 -8.83 -13.68
C HIS A 37 -17.49 -10.25 -14.19
N SER A 38 -16.33 -10.43 -14.81
CA SER A 38 -15.88 -11.74 -15.30
C SER A 38 -15.61 -12.74 -14.17
N ASP A 39 -15.15 -12.25 -13.02
CA ASP A 39 -14.87 -13.02 -11.81
C ASP A 39 -15.51 -12.37 -10.57
N PRO A 40 -16.01 -13.16 -9.60
CA PRO A 40 -16.64 -12.64 -8.38
C PRO A 40 -15.62 -12.19 -7.33
N ILE A 41 -14.66 -11.36 -7.72
CA ILE A 41 -13.59 -10.81 -6.87
C ILE A 41 -13.60 -9.30 -6.88
N VAL A 42 -13.01 -8.71 -5.84
CA VAL A 42 -12.70 -7.28 -5.75
C VAL A 42 -11.22 -7.09 -5.45
N ASN A 43 -10.60 -6.12 -6.09
CA ASN A 43 -9.27 -5.63 -5.74
C ASN A 43 -9.38 -4.20 -5.24
N VAL A 44 -8.95 -3.97 -4.00
CA VAL A 44 -8.82 -2.64 -3.41
C VAL A 44 -7.34 -2.28 -3.36
N ARG A 45 -7.01 -1.11 -3.89
CA ARG A 45 -5.62 -0.60 -3.92
C ARG A 45 -5.58 0.83 -3.44
N VAL A 46 -4.72 1.10 -2.47
CA VAL A 46 -4.45 2.45 -1.95
C VAL A 46 -3.00 2.82 -2.21
N ALA A 47 -2.80 3.94 -2.89
CA ALA A 47 -1.48 4.47 -3.20
C ALA A 47 -1.25 5.78 -2.43
N TYR A 48 -0.18 5.81 -1.64
CA TYR A 48 0.32 7.02 -0.98
C TYR A 48 1.50 7.57 -1.76
N HIS A 49 1.49 8.86 -2.06
CA HIS A 49 2.61 9.54 -2.73
C HIS A 49 3.75 9.82 -1.73
N VAL A 50 4.24 8.73 -1.13
CA VAL A 50 5.32 8.71 -0.14
C VAL A 50 6.27 7.58 -0.51
N GLY A 51 7.55 7.88 -0.67
CA GLY A 51 8.56 6.89 -1.05
C GLY A 51 9.96 7.35 -0.69
N SER A 52 10.96 6.52 -1.00
CA SER A 52 12.35 6.72 -0.55
C SER A 52 13.03 7.96 -1.15
N ALA A 53 12.58 8.48 -2.31
CA ALA A 53 13.13 9.69 -2.92
C ALA A 53 12.80 10.98 -2.15
N ARG A 54 11.85 10.92 -1.21
CA ARG A 54 11.45 12.07 -0.38
C ARG A 54 12.09 12.06 1.01
N GLU A 55 12.93 11.06 1.26
CA GLU A 55 13.62 10.90 2.53
C GLU A 55 14.89 11.73 2.58
N SER A 56 15.22 12.25 3.76
CA SER A 56 16.52 12.84 3.98
C SER A 56 17.59 11.74 4.15
N VAL A 57 18.84 12.06 3.79
CA VAL A 57 19.98 11.11 3.88
C VAL A 57 20.11 10.46 5.28
N ARG A 58 19.69 11.17 6.33
CA ARG A 58 19.76 10.69 7.73
C ARG A 58 18.58 9.78 8.11
N ASN A 59 17.49 9.82 7.35
CA ASN A 59 16.23 9.14 7.63
C ASN A 59 15.86 8.17 6.49
N SER A 60 16.84 7.57 5.84
CA SER A 60 16.62 6.61 4.76
C SER A 60 15.97 5.32 5.28
N GLY A 61 14.94 4.84 4.55
CA GLY A 61 14.19 3.63 4.86
C GLY A 61 12.91 3.85 5.67
N PHE A 62 12.53 5.10 5.96
CA PHE A 62 11.30 5.41 6.71
C PHE A 62 10.04 5.01 5.95
N ALA A 63 9.97 5.25 4.64
CA ALA A 63 8.81 4.88 3.85
C ALA A 63 8.56 3.36 3.86
N HIS A 64 9.61 2.57 3.69
CA HIS A 64 9.55 1.11 3.80
C HIS A 64 9.24 0.65 5.23
N PHE A 65 9.81 1.30 6.22
CA PHE A 65 9.48 1.02 7.62
C PHE A 65 8.00 1.28 7.93
N PHE A 66 7.44 2.40 7.46
CA PHE A 66 6.02 2.69 7.62
C PHE A 66 5.12 1.74 6.82
N GLU A 67 5.58 1.22 5.67
CA GLU A 67 4.89 0.14 4.97
C GLU A 67 4.65 -1.05 5.92
N HIS A 68 5.68 -1.50 6.64
CA HIS A 68 5.53 -2.56 7.63
C HIS A 68 4.64 -2.17 8.80
N MET A 69 4.80 -0.95 9.31
CA MET A 69 4.03 -0.46 10.45
C MET A 69 2.52 -0.44 10.16
N MET A 70 2.12 -0.13 8.94
CA MET A 70 0.71 -0.06 8.53
C MET A 70 -0.04 -1.41 8.62
N PHE A 71 0.67 -2.52 8.81
CA PHE A 71 0.08 -3.84 9.07
C PHE A 71 0.02 -4.21 10.55
N GLN A 72 0.56 -3.35 11.44
CA GLN A 72 0.63 -3.61 12.87
C GLN A 72 -0.63 -3.19 13.66
N GLY A 73 -1.76 -3.14 12.95
CA GLY A 73 -3.05 -2.78 13.53
C GLY A 73 -3.31 -1.28 13.55
N SER A 74 -4.45 -0.95 14.08
CA SER A 74 -5.03 0.38 14.19
C SER A 74 -5.85 0.45 15.48
N LYS A 75 -6.74 1.42 15.64
CA LYS A 75 -7.61 1.52 16.80
C LYS A 75 -8.55 0.32 16.94
N ASN A 76 -9.14 -0.11 15.82
CA ASN A 76 -10.21 -1.11 15.81
C ASN A 76 -9.76 -2.48 15.25
N VAL A 77 -8.54 -2.58 14.74
CA VAL A 77 -7.96 -3.80 14.17
C VAL A 77 -6.68 -4.14 14.93
N ALA A 78 -6.62 -5.32 15.53
CA ALA A 78 -5.47 -5.79 16.30
C ALA A 78 -4.27 -6.13 15.38
N ASP A 79 -3.11 -6.38 15.99
CA ASP A 79 -1.91 -6.82 15.28
C ASP A 79 -2.20 -8.06 14.44
N GLU A 80 -1.73 -8.04 13.18
CA GLU A 80 -1.88 -9.13 12.21
C GLU A 80 -3.35 -9.46 11.86
N GLU A 81 -4.32 -8.88 12.53
CA GLU A 81 -5.74 -9.14 12.28
C GLU A 81 -6.17 -8.73 10.88
N HIS A 82 -5.58 -7.69 10.33
CA HIS A 82 -5.79 -7.28 8.93
C HIS A 82 -5.48 -8.45 7.96
N PHE A 83 -4.33 -9.10 8.11
CA PHE A 83 -3.96 -10.28 7.32
C PHE A 83 -4.92 -11.45 7.54
N LYS A 84 -5.28 -11.67 8.80
CA LYS A 84 -6.18 -12.76 9.20
C LYS A 84 -7.56 -12.63 8.55
N ILE A 85 -8.19 -11.46 8.66
CA ILE A 85 -9.53 -11.19 8.08
C ILE A 85 -9.52 -11.47 6.57
N ILE A 86 -8.50 -11.00 5.86
CA ILE A 86 -8.40 -11.17 4.41
C ILE A 86 -8.12 -12.63 4.04
N SER A 87 -7.18 -13.29 4.72
CA SER A 87 -6.82 -14.69 4.41
C SER A 87 -7.95 -15.67 4.75
N GLU A 88 -8.66 -15.47 5.86
CA GLU A 88 -9.81 -16.30 6.23
C GLU A 88 -10.99 -16.13 5.26
N SER A 89 -11.08 -15.01 4.55
CA SER A 89 -12.05 -14.81 3.48
C SER A 89 -11.65 -15.45 2.14
N GLY A 90 -10.47 -16.07 2.06
CA GLY A 90 -9.90 -16.60 0.82
C GLY A 90 -9.20 -15.53 -0.02
N GLY A 91 -8.93 -14.37 0.53
CA GLY A 91 -8.25 -13.27 -0.13
C GLY A 91 -6.73 -13.27 0.09
N THR A 92 -6.07 -12.32 -0.54
CA THR A 92 -4.64 -12.04 -0.41
C THR A 92 -4.42 -10.54 -0.25
N ASN A 93 -3.37 -10.16 0.45
CA ASN A 93 -2.93 -8.77 0.56
C ASN A 93 -1.41 -8.67 0.52
N ASN A 94 -0.93 -7.52 0.10
CA ASN A 94 0.49 -7.19 0.09
C ASN A 94 0.68 -5.67 -0.01
N ALA A 95 1.93 -5.23 0.09
CA ALA A 95 2.33 -3.85 -0.16
C ALA A 95 3.70 -3.79 -0.82
N TYR A 96 4.05 -2.63 -1.33
CA TYR A 96 5.42 -2.32 -1.75
C TYR A 96 5.70 -0.83 -1.65
N THR A 97 6.94 -0.48 -1.37
CA THR A 97 7.47 0.88 -1.41
C THR A 97 8.42 1.05 -2.59
N SER A 98 8.27 2.14 -3.33
CA SER A 98 9.16 2.58 -4.40
C SER A 98 9.78 3.93 -4.08
N PHE A 99 10.41 4.58 -5.09
CA PHE A 99 11.02 5.90 -4.90
C PHE A 99 10.00 7.01 -4.58
N ASP A 100 8.80 6.94 -5.14
CA ASP A 100 7.80 8.01 -5.10
C ASP A 100 6.47 7.61 -4.47
N LYS A 101 6.25 6.35 -4.21
CA LYS A 101 4.97 5.83 -3.68
C LYS A 101 5.12 4.59 -2.82
N THR A 102 4.18 4.44 -1.90
CA THR A 102 3.91 3.20 -1.17
C THR A 102 2.49 2.76 -1.51
N VAL A 103 2.33 1.50 -1.91
CA VAL A 103 1.05 0.96 -2.37
C VAL A 103 0.68 -0.25 -1.54
N TYR A 104 -0.54 -0.25 -1.00
CA TYR A 104 -1.18 -1.38 -0.34
C TYR A 104 -2.26 -1.92 -1.25
N PHE A 105 -2.36 -3.23 -1.39
CA PHE A 105 -3.38 -3.85 -2.22
C PHE A 105 -3.84 -5.17 -1.64
N GLN A 106 -5.11 -5.45 -1.88
CA GLN A 106 -5.77 -6.63 -1.39
C GLN A 106 -6.83 -7.11 -2.38
N THR A 107 -6.94 -8.42 -2.52
CA THR A 107 -7.92 -9.07 -3.39
C THR A 107 -8.68 -10.08 -2.57
N ALA A 108 -9.98 -10.06 -2.64
CA ALA A 108 -10.87 -10.99 -1.94
C ALA A 108 -12.15 -11.23 -2.75
N PRO A 109 -13.01 -12.20 -2.36
CA PRO A 109 -14.32 -12.34 -2.95
C PRO A 109 -15.13 -11.04 -2.87
N SER A 110 -15.94 -10.76 -3.89
CA SER A 110 -16.64 -9.47 -4.05
C SER A 110 -17.59 -9.10 -2.89
N ASN A 111 -18.09 -10.07 -2.15
CA ASN A 111 -18.89 -9.85 -0.95
C ASN A 111 -18.09 -9.22 0.22
N MET A 112 -16.76 -9.20 0.12
CA MET A 112 -15.87 -8.56 1.09
C MET A 112 -15.58 -7.08 0.81
N THR A 113 -16.15 -6.50 -0.24
CA THR A 113 -15.86 -5.12 -0.68
C THR A 113 -15.97 -4.11 0.46
N GLU A 114 -17.05 -4.12 1.21
CA GLU A 114 -17.26 -3.19 2.34
C GLU A 114 -16.21 -3.40 3.43
N THR A 115 -15.90 -4.65 3.75
CA THR A 115 -14.86 -4.98 4.76
C THR A 115 -13.49 -4.48 4.33
N LEU A 116 -13.11 -4.69 3.07
CA LEU A 116 -11.81 -4.21 2.56
C LEU A 116 -11.72 -2.68 2.59
N LEU A 117 -12.77 -1.99 2.19
CA LEU A 117 -12.82 -0.52 2.24
C LEU A 117 -12.79 -0.01 3.68
N TRP A 118 -13.49 -0.69 4.60
CA TRP A 118 -13.46 -0.35 6.01
C TRP A 118 -12.06 -0.54 6.62
N LEU A 119 -11.38 -1.64 6.34
CA LEU A 119 -10.01 -1.91 6.80
C LEU A 119 -9.04 -0.81 6.34
N GLU A 120 -9.14 -0.36 5.09
CA GLU A 120 -8.33 0.73 4.57
C GLU A 120 -8.67 2.07 5.23
N ALA A 121 -9.95 2.37 5.41
CA ALA A 121 -10.40 3.61 6.05
C ALA A 121 -9.96 3.66 7.53
N ASP A 122 -10.08 2.55 8.26
CA ASP A 122 -9.66 2.45 9.65
C ASP A 122 -8.14 2.63 9.77
N ARG A 123 -7.37 1.96 8.92
CA ARG A 123 -5.92 2.12 8.86
C ARG A 123 -5.50 3.55 8.56
N MET A 124 -6.14 4.21 7.57
CA MET A 124 -5.84 5.62 7.24
C MET A 124 -6.17 6.57 8.40
N GLY A 125 -7.29 6.35 9.06
CA GLY A 125 -7.80 7.28 10.06
C GLY A 125 -7.23 7.08 11.46
N THR A 126 -6.89 5.86 11.82
CA THR A 126 -6.66 5.50 13.24
C THR A 126 -5.38 4.70 13.50
N HIS A 127 -4.52 4.50 12.50
CA HIS A 127 -3.29 3.72 12.63
C HIS A 127 -2.41 4.19 13.81
N LEU A 128 -2.25 5.50 13.97
CA LEU A 128 -1.41 6.06 15.05
C LEU A 128 -1.95 5.76 16.45
N GLU A 129 -3.24 5.52 16.61
CA GLU A 129 -3.83 5.15 17.90
C GLU A 129 -3.44 3.71 18.31
N GLY A 130 -3.13 2.85 17.37
CA GLY A 130 -2.61 1.49 17.58
C GLY A 130 -1.09 1.41 17.74
N PHE A 131 -0.37 2.52 17.63
CA PHE A 131 1.09 2.58 17.65
C PHE A 131 1.64 2.41 19.06
N THR A 132 2.63 1.51 19.23
CA THR A 132 3.34 1.32 20.50
C THR A 132 4.86 1.24 20.28
N GLN A 133 5.64 1.58 21.30
CA GLN A 133 7.08 1.46 21.26
C GLN A 133 7.55 0.04 20.92
N LYS A 134 6.88 -0.97 21.47
CA LYS A 134 7.19 -2.38 21.21
C LYS A 134 6.99 -2.75 19.72
N LYS A 135 5.88 -2.32 19.12
CA LYS A 135 5.62 -2.53 17.69
C LYS A 135 6.69 -1.85 16.83
N PHE A 136 7.03 -0.61 17.18
CA PHE A 136 8.10 0.13 16.51
C PHE A 136 9.43 -0.64 16.52
N GLU A 137 9.86 -1.10 17.67
CA GLU A 137 11.12 -1.83 17.84
C GLU A 137 11.12 -3.15 17.06
N ASN A 138 10.04 -3.91 17.15
CA ASN A 138 9.88 -5.17 16.44
C ASN A 138 9.97 -4.96 14.91
N GLN A 139 9.23 -3.98 14.37
CA GLN A 139 9.24 -3.75 12.92
C GLN A 139 10.57 -3.13 12.44
N ARG A 140 11.19 -2.29 13.25
CA ARG A 140 12.55 -1.80 12.95
C ARG A 140 13.55 -2.95 12.81
N ASP A 141 13.48 -3.94 13.68
CA ASP A 141 14.37 -5.09 13.62
C ASP A 141 14.01 -6.05 12.47
N ALA A 142 12.73 -6.19 12.13
CA ALA A 142 12.28 -6.93 10.95
C ALA A 142 12.81 -6.32 9.65
N VAL A 143 12.66 -5.00 9.45
CA VAL A 143 13.17 -4.28 8.27
C VAL A 143 14.70 -4.35 8.18
N LYS A 144 15.41 -4.23 9.29
CA LYS A 144 16.88 -4.41 9.32
C LYS A 144 17.29 -5.83 8.90
N ASN A 145 16.59 -6.85 9.37
CA ASN A 145 16.85 -8.23 8.99
C ASN A 145 16.53 -8.50 7.52
N GLU A 146 15.45 -7.94 7.01
CA GLU A 146 15.11 -8.02 5.59
C GLU A 146 16.21 -7.37 4.72
N LYS A 147 16.69 -6.18 5.07
CA LYS A 147 17.82 -5.54 4.37
C LYS A 147 19.05 -6.45 4.35
N ARG A 148 19.40 -7.05 5.50
CA ARG A 148 20.53 -7.98 5.58
C ARG A 148 20.34 -9.18 4.67
N GLN A 149 19.15 -9.78 4.65
CA GLN A 149 18.86 -10.97 3.84
C GLN A 149 18.82 -10.67 2.35
N ARG A 150 18.19 -9.56 1.95
CA ARG A 150 17.99 -9.21 0.54
C ARG A 150 19.21 -8.52 -0.09
N ASN A 151 19.95 -7.74 0.69
CA ASN A 151 21.04 -6.91 0.18
C ASN A 151 22.39 -7.35 0.74
N ASP A 152 22.62 -7.24 2.05
CA ASP A 152 23.97 -7.35 2.61
C ASP A 152 24.57 -8.76 2.46
N ASN A 153 23.71 -9.80 2.57
CA ASN A 153 24.13 -11.21 2.47
C ASN A 153 24.02 -11.79 1.06
N GLN A 154 23.63 -10.98 0.06
CA GLN A 154 23.53 -11.47 -1.32
C GLN A 154 24.74 -11.04 -2.16
N PRO A 155 25.26 -11.92 -3.05
CA PRO A 155 26.24 -11.51 -4.05
C PRO A 155 25.72 -10.30 -4.85
N TYR A 156 26.51 -9.24 -4.92
CA TYR A 156 26.15 -8.00 -5.60
C TYR A 156 24.95 -7.23 -5.03
N GLY A 157 24.43 -7.61 -3.85
CA GLY A 157 23.23 -7.02 -3.25
C GLY A 157 23.33 -5.52 -2.97
N MET A 158 24.56 -5.01 -2.76
CA MET A 158 24.83 -3.58 -2.52
C MET A 158 24.98 -2.73 -3.80
N VAL A 159 25.03 -3.36 -4.98
CA VAL A 159 25.30 -2.65 -6.26
C VAL A 159 24.29 -1.54 -6.52
N ASN A 160 23.00 -1.83 -6.37
CA ASN A 160 21.96 -0.83 -6.60
C ASN A 160 22.09 0.36 -5.62
N GLU A 161 22.32 0.09 -4.33
CA GLU A 161 22.49 1.14 -3.32
C GLU A 161 23.68 2.05 -3.64
N ILE A 162 24.82 1.46 -4.01
CA ILE A 162 26.02 2.20 -4.37
C ILE A 162 25.79 3.01 -5.65
N LEU A 163 25.17 2.40 -6.67
CA LEU A 163 24.89 3.04 -7.95
C LEU A 163 23.99 4.26 -7.78
N PHE A 164 22.86 4.09 -7.06
CA PHE A 164 21.92 5.19 -6.82
C PHE A 164 22.55 6.31 -5.98
N LYS A 165 23.30 5.99 -4.94
CA LYS A 165 24.05 6.99 -4.18
C LYS A 165 25.07 7.76 -5.03
N SER A 166 25.67 7.11 -6.02
CA SER A 166 26.65 7.75 -6.91
C SER A 166 26.02 8.62 -8.00
N LEU A 167 24.79 8.29 -8.42
CA LEU A 167 24.09 8.99 -9.50
C LEU A 167 23.19 10.13 -9.01
N PHE A 168 22.68 10.04 -7.80
CA PHE A 168 21.65 10.94 -7.25
C PHE A 168 22.02 11.56 -5.89
N ALA A 169 23.31 11.59 -5.55
CA ALA A 169 23.81 12.21 -4.32
C ALA A 169 23.76 13.74 -4.36
#